data_b3ff05efe3d945eac6ab80ca80346845
#
_entry.id   b3ff05efe3d945eac6ab80ca80346845
#
_cell.length_a   1.000
_cell.length_b   1.000
_cell.length_c   1.000
_cell.angle_alpha   90.00
_cell.angle_beta   90.00
_cell.angle_gamma   90.00
#
_symmetry.space_group_name_H-M   'P 1'
#
loop_
_entity.id
_entity.type
_entity.pdbx_description
1 polymer ?
#
loop_
_entity_poly.entity_id
_entity_poly.type
_entity_poly.pdbx_seq_one_letter_code
_entity_poly.pdbx_strand_id
1 'polypeptide(L)'
;MNILVTGTEGYLGSLLAPELLRRGHVVTGLDTGFYRAGWLYHGTDLTARTLIKDLRDVTSDDLRGMDAVVHMAELSNDPLGQLLPTITYDINHTGSVRLARLAKAAGVTRFVYMSSCSVYGVGGADFVDERSDVNPQTAYAECKVLVERDLRELADASFSPTFLRNATAFGASPRMRFDIVLNNLSGLACTRRAITMTSDGTPWRPLVHALDIAQAIALVLEAPLERVHNETFNVGATDHNYRVREIAELVAQAFPGCAVQFGENGSDNRSYRVNFDKIRRALPDFEPTWDAGRGAQQLADLFTRIDLQPGDFTWRGYTRLTQLEYLLRTGQIDQDFYWRPLPAPERRQGSPA
;
A
#
# COMPACT_ATOMS: atom_id res chain seq x y z
N MET A 1 -16.56 15.08 5.73
CA MET A 1 -15.22 15.67 5.96
C MET A 1 -14.56 15.96 4.63
N ASN A 2 -13.71 16.99 4.59
CA ASN A 2 -12.75 17.22 3.51
C ASN A 2 -11.47 16.44 3.81
N ILE A 3 -11.09 15.50 2.98
CA ILE A 3 -10.01 14.56 3.24
C ILE A 3 -8.93 14.66 2.17
N LEU A 4 -7.69 14.91 2.56
CA LEU A 4 -6.54 14.73 1.68
C LEU A 4 -6.09 13.26 1.77
N VAL A 5 -6.06 12.59 0.62
CA VAL A 5 -5.54 11.22 0.51
C VAL A 5 -4.26 11.25 -0.32
N THR A 6 -3.12 10.93 0.28
CA THR A 6 -1.86 10.82 -0.47
C THR A 6 -1.68 9.40 -1.01
N GLY A 7 -1.15 9.26 -2.21
CA GLY A 7 -1.01 7.95 -2.87
C GLY A 7 -2.31 7.46 -3.55
N THR A 8 -3.17 8.39 -4.00
CA THR A 8 -4.47 8.05 -4.63
C THR A 8 -4.34 7.30 -5.96
N GLU A 9 -3.25 7.49 -6.69
CA GLU A 9 -2.97 6.78 -7.94
C GLU A 9 -2.26 5.42 -7.70
N GLY A 10 -2.22 4.98 -6.45
CA GLY A 10 -1.64 3.70 -6.03
C GLY A 10 -2.67 2.57 -5.90
N TYR A 11 -2.18 1.37 -5.50
CA TYR A 11 -2.96 0.15 -5.35
C TYR A 11 -4.11 0.29 -4.33
N LEU A 12 -3.84 0.83 -3.13
CA LEU A 12 -4.86 1.07 -2.11
C LEU A 12 -5.67 2.34 -2.42
N GLY A 13 -5.00 3.40 -2.90
CA GLY A 13 -5.62 4.69 -3.14
C GLY A 13 -6.75 4.66 -4.17
N SER A 14 -6.58 3.86 -5.23
CA SER A 14 -7.61 3.68 -6.26
C SER A 14 -8.88 2.94 -5.80
N LEU A 15 -8.82 2.30 -4.63
CA LEU A 15 -9.98 1.68 -3.96
C LEU A 15 -10.54 2.57 -2.85
N LEU A 16 -9.65 3.22 -2.08
CA LEU A 16 -10.04 4.05 -0.94
C LEU A 16 -10.77 5.33 -1.37
N ALA A 17 -10.25 6.04 -2.38
CA ALA A 17 -10.84 7.31 -2.77
C ALA A 17 -12.31 7.17 -3.21
N PRO A 18 -12.71 6.19 -4.05
CA PRO A 18 -14.11 5.91 -4.35
C PRO A 18 -14.94 5.51 -3.12
N GLU A 19 -14.36 4.75 -2.18
CA GLU A 19 -15.05 4.35 -0.95
C GLU A 19 -15.41 5.56 -0.09
N LEU A 20 -14.46 6.45 0.13
CA LEU A 20 -14.68 7.68 0.89
C LEU A 20 -15.70 8.61 0.21
N LEU A 21 -15.67 8.72 -1.13
CA LEU A 21 -16.65 9.47 -1.90
C LEU A 21 -18.07 8.88 -1.74
N ARG A 22 -18.21 7.52 -1.79
CA ARG A 22 -19.52 6.84 -1.56
C ARG A 22 -20.07 7.08 -0.15
N ARG A 23 -19.19 7.28 0.83
CA ARG A 23 -19.58 7.63 2.21
C ARG A 23 -19.91 9.11 2.40
N GLY A 24 -19.88 9.91 1.32
CA GLY A 24 -20.24 11.32 1.36
C GLY A 24 -19.11 12.26 1.81
N HIS A 25 -17.86 11.79 1.82
CA HIS A 25 -16.72 12.66 2.05
C HIS A 25 -16.32 13.41 0.78
N VAL A 26 -15.68 14.56 0.94
CA VAL A 26 -15.01 15.28 -0.16
C VAL A 26 -13.55 14.86 -0.15
N VAL A 27 -13.08 14.25 -1.24
CA VAL A 27 -11.73 13.69 -1.34
C VAL A 27 -10.89 14.50 -2.32
N THR A 28 -9.74 14.96 -1.85
CA THR A 28 -8.66 15.49 -2.69
C THR A 28 -7.51 14.47 -2.65
N GLY A 29 -7.08 14.03 -3.83
CA GLY A 29 -5.93 13.16 -3.98
C GLY A 29 -4.62 13.95 -4.10
N LEU A 30 -3.52 13.35 -3.67
CA LEU A 30 -2.16 13.81 -3.94
C LEU A 30 -1.30 12.60 -4.31
N ASP A 31 -0.61 12.67 -5.44
CA ASP A 31 0.23 11.57 -5.93
C ASP A 31 1.34 12.09 -6.86
N THR A 32 2.48 11.45 -6.89
CA THR A 32 3.54 11.76 -7.86
C THR A 32 3.20 11.29 -9.28
N GLY A 33 2.30 10.32 -9.40
CA GLY A 33 1.91 9.74 -10.68
C GLY A 33 2.91 8.75 -11.27
N PHE A 34 3.90 8.24 -10.53
CA PHE A 34 4.89 7.28 -11.03
C PHE A 34 4.26 6.03 -11.65
N TYR A 35 3.10 5.62 -11.14
CA TYR A 35 2.40 4.40 -11.56
C TYR A 35 1.15 4.65 -12.39
N ARG A 36 0.92 5.88 -12.86
CA ARG A 36 -0.28 6.25 -13.64
C ARG A 36 -0.48 5.41 -14.89
N ALA A 37 0.62 4.92 -15.49
CA ALA A 37 0.54 4.02 -16.65
C ALA A 37 -0.14 2.68 -16.31
N GLY A 38 -0.06 2.21 -15.05
CA GLY A 38 -0.52 0.89 -14.60
C GLY A 38 -2.01 0.84 -14.29
N TRP A 39 -2.89 0.86 -15.30
CA TRP A 39 -4.34 0.72 -15.13
C TRP A 39 -4.81 -0.61 -15.74
N LEU A 40 -5.12 -1.59 -14.90
CA LEU A 40 -5.43 -2.96 -15.36
C LEU A 40 -6.87 -3.10 -15.87
N TYR A 41 -7.82 -2.47 -15.19
CA TYR A 41 -9.23 -2.51 -15.54
C TYR A 41 -9.96 -1.26 -15.05
N HIS A 42 -11.10 -0.96 -15.66
CA HIS A 42 -11.96 0.12 -15.18
C HIS A 42 -12.73 -0.31 -13.93
N GLY A 43 -12.49 0.36 -12.81
CA GLY A 43 -13.09 0.01 -11.52
C GLY A 43 -14.41 0.73 -11.24
N THR A 44 -14.41 2.06 -11.36
CA THR A 44 -15.56 2.93 -11.05
C THR A 44 -15.38 4.30 -11.68
N ASP A 45 -16.50 4.99 -11.95
CA ASP A 45 -16.51 6.39 -12.42
C ASP A 45 -16.32 7.39 -11.28
N LEU A 46 -16.39 6.95 -10.03
CA LEU A 46 -16.11 7.81 -8.89
C LEU A 46 -14.62 8.07 -8.77
N THR A 47 -14.20 9.29 -9.09
CA THR A 47 -12.80 9.69 -9.03
C THR A 47 -12.62 10.95 -8.18
N ALA A 48 -11.57 10.95 -7.35
CA ALA A 48 -11.16 12.15 -6.65
C ALA A 48 -10.34 13.06 -7.57
N ARG A 49 -10.47 14.38 -7.41
CA ARG A 49 -9.50 15.31 -7.99
C ARG A 49 -8.14 15.03 -7.39
N THR A 50 -7.14 14.69 -8.21
CA THR A 50 -5.78 14.40 -7.74
C THR A 50 -4.81 15.51 -8.15
N LEU A 51 -4.10 16.05 -7.18
CA LEU A 51 -2.94 16.92 -7.36
C LEU A 51 -1.73 16.04 -7.68
N ILE A 52 -1.14 16.27 -8.87
CA ILE A 52 0.12 15.58 -9.23
C ILE A 52 1.27 16.37 -8.65
N LYS A 53 1.77 15.89 -7.52
CA LYS A 53 2.76 16.60 -6.70
C LYS A 53 3.56 15.62 -5.87
N ASP A 54 4.85 15.93 -5.67
CA ASP A 54 5.66 15.17 -4.73
C ASP A 54 5.26 15.51 -3.28
N LEU A 55 5.29 14.51 -2.42
CA LEU A 55 5.01 14.66 -0.99
C LEU A 55 5.90 15.71 -0.33
N ARG A 56 7.15 15.78 -0.77
CA ARG A 56 8.16 16.72 -0.25
C ARG A 56 7.88 18.17 -0.63
N ASP A 57 7.07 18.40 -1.66
CA ASP A 57 6.68 19.75 -2.14
C ASP A 57 5.33 20.24 -1.59
N VAL A 58 4.66 19.45 -0.75
CA VAL A 58 3.39 19.84 -0.13
C VAL A 58 3.56 21.14 0.66
N THR A 59 2.59 22.03 0.52
CA THR A 59 2.54 23.32 1.20
C THR A 59 1.30 23.43 2.09
N SER A 60 1.24 24.45 2.93
CA SER A 60 0.06 24.72 3.77
C SER A 60 -1.20 25.01 2.93
N ASP A 61 -1.04 25.51 1.70
CA ASP A 61 -2.18 25.76 0.80
C ASP A 61 -2.85 24.47 0.32
N ASP A 62 -2.09 23.40 0.14
CA ASP A 62 -2.61 22.08 -0.23
C ASP A 62 -3.46 21.45 0.91
N LEU A 63 -3.27 21.91 2.13
CA LEU A 63 -3.93 21.41 3.36
C LEU A 63 -5.04 22.33 3.86
N ARG A 64 -5.23 23.48 3.21
CA ARG A 64 -6.23 24.47 3.64
C ARG A 64 -7.65 23.89 3.57
N GLY A 65 -8.36 23.93 4.70
CA GLY A 65 -9.75 23.46 4.80
C GLY A 65 -9.91 21.94 4.79
N MET A 66 -8.82 21.19 4.95
CA MET A 66 -8.87 19.75 5.17
C MET A 66 -9.18 19.43 6.63
N ASP A 67 -10.12 18.53 6.86
CA ASP A 67 -10.48 18.02 8.18
C ASP A 67 -9.57 16.85 8.58
N ALA A 68 -9.14 16.06 7.58
CA ALA A 68 -8.34 14.86 7.78
C ALA A 68 -7.31 14.64 6.66
N VAL A 69 -6.23 13.94 7.00
CA VAL A 69 -5.25 13.41 6.06
C VAL A 69 -5.20 11.88 6.19
N VAL A 70 -5.29 11.16 5.08
CA VAL A 70 -4.93 9.74 4.98
C VAL A 70 -3.61 9.66 4.22
N HIS A 71 -2.55 9.28 4.94
CA HIS A 71 -1.20 9.27 4.39
C HIS A 71 -0.75 7.87 3.99
N MET A 72 -0.70 7.62 2.65
CA MET A 72 -0.31 6.34 2.04
C MET A 72 0.84 6.49 1.02
N ALA A 73 1.18 7.73 0.62
CA ALA A 73 2.21 7.98 -0.40
C ALA A 73 3.60 7.70 0.16
N GLU A 74 4.17 6.57 -0.23
CA GLU A 74 5.51 6.13 0.15
C GLU A 74 6.11 5.19 -0.90
N LEU A 75 7.41 5.00 -0.84
CA LEU A 75 8.10 3.91 -1.55
C LEU A 75 7.81 2.60 -0.80
N SER A 76 6.74 1.92 -1.19
CA SER A 76 6.12 0.80 -0.46
C SER A 76 6.63 -0.58 -0.88
N ASN A 77 7.94 -0.71 -1.07
CA ASN A 77 8.56 -1.95 -1.55
C ASN A 77 9.91 -2.17 -0.87
N ASP A 78 10.07 -3.28 -0.14
CA ASP A 78 11.31 -3.62 0.55
C ASP A 78 12.54 -3.70 -0.38
N PRO A 79 12.45 -4.34 -1.59
CA PRO A 79 13.58 -4.37 -2.50
C PRO A 79 14.06 -2.98 -2.94
N LEU A 80 13.13 -2.04 -3.15
CA LEU A 80 13.47 -0.66 -3.49
C LEU A 80 14.15 0.05 -2.31
N GLY A 81 13.63 -0.15 -1.10
CA GLY A 81 14.21 0.40 0.12
C GLY A 81 15.65 -0.07 0.37
N GLN A 82 15.96 -1.31 0.01
CA GLN A 82 17.33 -1.85 0.08
C GLN A 82 18.24 -1.30 -1.02
N LEU A 83 17.71 -1.09 -2.22
CA LEU A 83 18.48 -0.58 -3.36
C LEU A 83 18.87 0.89 -3.19
N LEU A 84 17.97 1.71 -2.66
CA LEU A 84 18.13 3.15 -2.50
C LEU A 84 17.67 3.60 -1.09
N PRO A 85 18.41 3.24 -0.02
CA PRO A 85 17.99 3.55 1.34
C PRO A 85 17.82 5.06 1.58
N THR A 86 18.76 5.88 1.14
CA THR A 86 18.75 7.34 1.38
C THR A 86 17.45 7.99 0.88
N ILE A 87 17.06 7.70 -0.36
CA ILE A 87 15.81 8.29 -0.92
C ILE A 87 14.58 7.71 -0.24
N THR A 88 14.64 6.46 0.23
CA THR A 88 13.56 5.86 1.01
C THR A 88 13.37 6.59 2.34
N TYR A 89 14.43 6.91 3.07
CA TYR A 89 14.33 7.71 4.31
C TYR A 89 13.84 9.13 4.03
N ASP A 90 14.31 9.76 2.95
CA ASP A 90 13.91 11.12 2.61
C ASP A 90 12.40 11.21 2.32
N ILE A 91 11.88 10.31 1.48
CA ILE A 91 10.45 10.30 1.12
C ILE A 91 9.60 9.74 2.27
N ASN A 92 9.92 8.53 2.75
CA ASN A 92 9.02 7.81 3.65
C ASN A 92 9.08 8.33 5.09
N HIS A 93 10.23 8.79 5.59
CA HIS A 93 10.33 9.32 6.95
C HIS A 93 10.26 10.84 6.95
N THR A 94 11.26 11.53 6.37
CA THR A 94 11.35 12.99 6.44
C THR A 94 10.14 13.67 5.80
N GLY A 95 9.71 13.18 4.62
CA GLY A 95 8.54 13.69 3.90
C GLY A 95 7.24 13.47 4.69
N SER A 96 7.05 12.30 5.29
CA SER A 96 5.85 11.99 6.09
C SER A 96 5.75 12.84 7.36
N VAL A 97 6.86 13.00 8.09
CA VAL A 97 6.89 13.84 9.30
C VAL A 97 6.68 15.32 8.95
N ARG A 98 7.26 15.78 7.83
CA ARG A 98 7.01 17.14 7.32
C ARG A 98 5.54 17.34 6.98
N LEU A 99 4.90 16.40 6.26
CA LEU A 99 3.47 16.46 5.96
C LEU A 99 2.63 16.55 7.24
N ALA A 100 2.91 15.72 8.24
CA ALA A 100 2.17 15.73 9.50
C ALA A 100 2.29 17.07 10.24
N ARG A 101 3.49 17.65 10.28
CA ARG A 101 3.71 18.98 10.87
C ARG A 101 2.95 20.09 10.15
N LEU A 102 2.95 20.05 8.81
CA LEU A 102 2.18 21.00 7.99
C LEU A 102 0.67 20.80 8.20
N ALA A 103 0.20 19.56 8.28
CA ALA A 103 -1.20 19.24 8.53
C ALA A 103 -1.66 19.79 9.89
N LYS A 104 -0.88 19.55 10.95
CA LYS A 104 -1.12 20.13 12.28
C LYS A 104 -1.18 21.65 12.24
N ALA A 105 -0.19 22.28 11.60
CA ALA A 105 -0.13 23.75 11.49
C ALA A 105 -1.30 24.35 10.66
N ALA A 106 -1.85 23.59 9.71
CA ALA A 106 -3.01 23.96 8.90
C ALA A 106 -4.36 23.71 9.60
N GLY A 107 -4.36 23.15 10.83
CA GLY A 107 -5.56 22.88 11.61
C GLY A 107 -6.25 21.54 11.26
N VAL A 108 -5.57 20.64 10.54
CA VAL A 108 -6.07 19.28 10.32
C VAL A 108 -6.12 18.54 11.65
N THR A 109 -7.29 17.98 12.01
CA THR A 109 -7.48 17.33 13.30
C THR A 109 -7.18 15.84 13.27
N ARG A 110 -7.38 15.14 12.16
CA ARG A 110 -7.19 13.69 12.02
C ARG A 110 -6.09 13.38 11.03
N PHE A 111 -5.15 12.52 11.43
CA PHE A 111 -4.06 12.08 10.56
C PHE A 111 -3.95 10.54 10.61
N VAL A 112 -4.44 9.86 9.59
CA VAL A 112 -4.37 8.40 9.49
C VAL A 112 -3.11 8.01 8.74
N TYR A 113 -2.17 7.40 9.43
CA TYR A 113 -0.91 6.94 8.86
C TYR A 113 -0.94 5.45 8.53
N MET A 114 -0.63 5.11 7.29
CA MET A 114 -0.58 3.72 6.83
C MET A 114 0.76 3.10 7.17
N SER A 115 0.84 2.52 8.36
CA SER A 115 1.96 1.70 8.81
C SER A 115 1.84 0.25 8.29
N SER A 116 2.67 -0.65 8.77
CA SER A 116 2.76 -2.02 8.27
C SER A 116 3.14 -3.00 9.38
N CYS A 117 2.58 -4.21 9.36
CA CYS A 117 3.04 -5.31 10.21
C CYS A 117 4.49 -5.74 9.94
N SER A 118 5.11 -5.27 8.85
CA SER A 118 6.55 -5.49 8.59
C SER A 118 7.46 -4.91 9.69
N VAL A 119 6.94 -3.98 10.53
CA VAL A 119 7.66 -3.44 11.69
C VAL A 119 8.03 -4.53 12.71
N TYR A 120 7.29 -5.64 12.76
CA TYR A 120 7.57 -6.76 13.66
C TYR A 120 8.76 -7.61 13.20
N GLY A 121 9.08 -7.61 11.92
CA GLY A 121 10.26 -8.27 11.32
C GLY A 121 10.25 -9.78 11.47
N VAL A 122 11.02 -10.29 12.42
CA VAL A 122 11.10 -11.73 12.75
C VAL A 122 10.38 -11.96 14.07
N GLY A 123 9.22 -12.58 14.02
CA GLY A 123 8.45 -12.99 15.20
C GLY A 123 8.92 -14.34 15.75
N GLY A 124 8.64 -14.58 17.03
CA GLY A 124 8.79 -15.90 17.66
C GLY A 124 7.67 -16.88 17.27
N ALA A 125 7.51 -17.93 18.08
CA ALA A 125 6.43 -18.91 17.88
C ALA A 125 5.02 -18.34 18.18
N ASP A 126 4.95 -17.25 18.96
CA ASP A 126 3.70 -16.64 19.42
C ASP A 126 3.20 -15.55 18.48
N PHE A 127 1.94 -15.14 18.69
CA PHE A 127 1.37 -14.00 18.02
C PHE A 127 1.94 -12.68 18.56
N VAL A 128 2.34 -11.78 17.67
CA VAL A 128 2.66 -10.40 18.03
C VAL A 128 1.41 -9.52 17.97
N ASP A 129 1.35 -8.51 18.83
CA ASP A 129 0.29 -7.50 18.89
C ASP A 129 0.88 -6.09 18.93
N GLU A 130 0.03 -5.06 19.10
CA GLU A 130 0.47 -3.66 19.11
C GLU A 130 1.37 -3.28 20.30
N ARG A 131 1.44 -4.14 21.33
CA ARG A 131 2.32 -3.97 22.52
C ARG A 131 3.65 -4.70 22.36
N SER A 132 3.76 -5.57 21.35
CA SER A 132 4.98 -6.32 21.09
C SER A 132 6.08 -5.39 20.58
N ASP A 133 7.33 -5.73 20.91
CA ASP A 133 8.50 -5.02 20.42
C ASP A 133 8.54 -5.06 18.87
N VAL A 134 8.99 -3.96 18.28
CA VAL A 134 9.22 -3.84 16.85
C VAL A 134 10.67 -4.20 16.52
N ASN A 135 10.88 -4.95 15.44
CA ASN A 135 12.18 -5.39 14.96
C ASN A 135 12.28 -5.26 13.43
N PRO A 136 12.26 -4.02 12.90
CA PRO A 136 12.25 -3.78 11.46
C PRO A 136 13.52 -4.32 10.80
N GLN A 137 13.37 -4.96 9.64
CA GLN A 137 14.47 -5.63 8.93
C GLN A 137 14.86 -4.92 7.62
N THR A 138 14.16 -3.86 7.26
CA THR A 138 14.36 -3.13 5.99
C THR A 138 14.22 -1.63 6.20
N ALA A 139 14.83 -0.82 5.34
CA ALA A 139 14.68 0.64 5.38
C ALA A 139 13.20 1.09 5.33
N TYR A 140 12.37 0.37 4.57
CA TYR A 140 10.92 0.59 4.55
C TYR A 140 10.29 0.39 5.94
N ALA A 141 10.54 -0.74 6.58
CA ALA A 141 9.99 -1.05 7.90
C ALA A 141 10.55 -0.12 9.00
N GLU A 142 11.82 0.25 8.91
CA GLU A 142 12.44 1.23 9.80
C GLU A 142 11.79 2.61 9.67
N CYS A 143 11.53 3.08 8.44
CA CYS A 143 10.80 4.33 8.21
C CYS A 143 9.41 4.30 8.86
N LYS A 144 8.69 3.15 8.79
CA LYS A 144 7.39 3.02 9.47
C LYS A 144 7.50 3.24 10.97
N VAL A 145 8.49 2.63 11.63
CA VAL A 145 8.74 2.80 13.07
C VAL A 145 9.10 4.24 13.40
N LEU A 146 9.98 4.87 12.62
CA LEU A 146 10.41 6.25 12.84
C LEU A 146 9.24 7.23 12.69
N VAL A 147 8.40 7.07 11.67
CA VAL A 147 7.21 7.92 11.48
C VAL A 147 6.21 7.73 12.62
N GLU A 148 5.91 6.49 13.03
CA GLU A 148 5.03 6.24 14.18
C GLU A 148 5.55 6.97 15.44
N ARG A 149 6.86 6.88 15.71
CA ARG A 149 7.49 7.58 16.85
C ARG A 149 7.31 9.09 16.76
N ASP A 150 7.72 9.69 15.64
CA ASP A 150 7.77 11.14 15.50
C ASP A 150 6.36 11.75 15.43
N LEU A 151 5.38 11.04 14.86
CA LEU A 151 3.98 11.50 14.84
C LEU A 151 3.31 11.39 16.20
N ARG A 152 3.68 10.42 17.04
CA ARG A 152 3.20 10.33 18.43
C ARG A 152 3.56 11.57 19.26
N GLU A 153 4.77 12.11 19.03
CA GLU A 153 5.22 13.34 19.68
C GLU A 153 4.45 14.57 19.22
N LEU A 154 3.81 14.52 18.04
CA LEU A 154 2.97 15.61 17.53
C LEU A 154 1.54 15.56 18.08
N ALA A 155 1.12 14.44 18.68
CA ALA A 155 -0.24 14.24 19.15
C ALA A 155 -0.57 15.19 20.31
N ASP A 156 -1.71 15.88 20.22
CA ASP A 156 -2.29 16.69 21.27
C ASP A 156 -3.80 16.88 21.06
N ALA A 157 -4.44 17.74 21.82
CA ALA A 157 -5.88 18.00 21.72
C ALA A 157 -6.32 18.53 20.34
N SER A 158 -5.41 19.11 19.56
CA SER A 158 -5.69 19.68 18.23
C SER A 158 -5.31 18.76 17.07
N PHE A 159 -4.47 17.72 17.32
CA PHE A 159 -3.94 16.83 16.29
C PHE A 159 -3.94 15.38 16.76
N SER A 160 -4.66 14.55 16.04
CA SER A 160 -4.88 13.14 16.38
C SER A 160 -4.33 12.22 15.32
N PRO A 161 -3.07 11.76 15.44
CA PRO A 161 -2.56 10.70 14.58
C PRO A 161 -3.16 9.34 14.98
N THR A 162 -3.41 8.49 13.97
CA THR A 162 -3.79 7.08 14.14
C THR A 162 -2.92 6.24 13.22
N PHE A 163 -2.39 5.14 13.71
CA PHE A 163 -1.43 4.29 13.00
C PHE A 163 -2.06 2.95 12.66
N LEU A 164 -2.10 2.63 11.36
CA LEU A 164 -2.66 1.38 10.86
C LEU A 164 -1.52 0.46 10.38
N ARG A 165 -1.11 -0.50 11.20
CA ARG A 165 -0.14 -1.55 10.85
C ARG A 165 -0.86 -2.62 10.04
N ASN A 166 -0.88 -2.44 8.71
CA ASN A 166 -1.58 -3.37 7.84
C ASN A 166 -0.82 -4.69 7.71
N ALA A 167 -1.55 -5.79 7.72
CA ALA A 167 -1.06 -7.07 7.21
C ALA A 167 -0.70 -6.94 5.72
N THR A 168 -0.11 -7.97 5.12
CA THR A 168 0.24 -7.97 3.70
C THR A 168 -1.04 -7.84 2.86
N ALA A 169 -1.14 -6.75 2.11
CA ALA A 169 -2.30 -6.47 1.28
C ALA A 169 -2.43 -7.47 0.12
N PHE A 170 -3.67 -7.79 -0.28
CA PHE A 170 -3.96 -8.58 -1.48
C PHE A 170 -5.30 -8.19 -2.09
N GLY A 171 -5.63 -8.76 -3.27
CA GLY A 171 -6.91 -8.62 -3.94
C GLY A 171 -6.89 -7.71 -5.17
N ALA A 172 -8.03 -7.61 -5.83
CA ALA A 172 -8.18 -6.84 -7.06
C ALA A 172 -8.12 -5.33 -6.80
N SER A 173 -7.40 -4.64 -7.66
CA SER A 173 -7.35 -3.17 -7.71
C SER A 173 -7.15 -2.70 -9.15
N PRO A 174 -7.77 -1.60 -9.58
CA PRO A 174 -7.48 -0.99 -10.88
C PRO A 174 -5.99 -0.70 -11.10
N ARG A 175 -5.29 -0.31 -10.03
CA ARG A 175 -3.84 -0.10 -9.97
C ARG A 175 -3.14 -1.35 -9.44
N MET A 176 -3.33 -2.46 -10.14
CA MET A 176 -2.86 -3.78 -9.69
C MET A 176 -1.39 -3.80 -9.28
N ARG A 177 -1.06 -4.69 -8.36
CA ARG A 177 0.31 -5.02 -7.94
C ARG A 177 0.53 -6.51 -8.04
N PHE A 178 1.44 -6.90 -8.92
CA PHE A 178 1.91 -8.29 -9.04
C PHE A 178 3.19 -8.57 -8.23
N ASP A 179 3.67 -7.58 -7.46
CA ASP A 179 4.83 -7.73 -6.57
C ASP A 179 4.45 -8.03 -5.10
N ILE A 180 3.20 -8.38 -4.82
CA ILE A 180 2.71 -8.87 -3.52
C ILE A 180 2.24 -10.31 -3.62
N VAL A 181 2.48 -11.10 -2.56
CA VAL A 181 2.51 -12.56 -2.59
C VAL A 181 1.29 -13.20 -3.26
N LEU A 182 0.07 -12.99 -2.74
CA LEU A 182 -1.12 -13.65 -3.27
C LEU A 182 -1.42 -13.22 -4.70
N ASN A 183 -1.29 -11.92 -5.01
CA ASN A 183 -1.51 -11.40 -6.35
C ASN A 183 -0.48 -11.92 -7.36
N ASN A 184 0.79 -12.07 -6.94
CA ASN A 184 1.85 -12.65 -7.77
C ASN A 184 1.54 -14.11 -8.12
N LEU A 185 1.24 -14.91 -7.10
CA LEU A 185 0.91 -16.33 -7.27
C LEU A 185 -0.32 -16.52 -8.16
N SER A 186 -1.34 -15.65 -8.02
CA SER A 186 -2.53 -15.66 -8.88
C SER A 186 -2.20 -15.31 -10.32
N GLY A 187 -1.31 -14.34 -10.55
CA GLY A 187 -0.82 -14.00 -11.88
C GLY A 187 -0.04 -15.14 -12.53
N LEU A 188 0.83 -15.83 -11.77
CA LEU A 188 1.54 -17.03 -12.23
C LEU A 188 0.57 -18.16 -12.57
N ALA A 189 -0.39 -18.45 -11.67
CA ALA A 189 -1.38 -19.49 -11.89
C ALA A 189 -2.22 -19.24 -13.15
N CYS A 190 -2.65 -18.00 -13.36
CA CYS A 190 -3.41 -17.61 -14.54
C CYS A 190 -2.60 -17.75 -15.84
N THR A 191 -1.40 -17.16 -15.88
CA THR A 191 -0.65 -16.98 -17.13
C THR A 191 0.26 -18.15 -17.49
N ARG A 192 0.71 -18.94 -16.49
CA ARG A 192 1.66 -20.05 -16.66
C ARG A 192 1.09 -21.41 -16.31
N ARG A 193 -0.09 -21.46 -15.70
CA ARG A 193 -0.65 -22.70 -15.14
C ARG A 193 0.30 -23.41 -14.17
N ALA A 194 1.22 -22.67 -13.57
CA ALA A 194 2.22 -23.22 -12.66
C ALA A 194 2.67 -22.17 -11.65
N ILE A 195 2.75 -22.54 -10.40
CA ILE A 195 3.37 -21.80 -9.31
C ILE A 195 4.65 -22.53 -8.93
N THR A 196 5.80 -21.94 -9.28
CA THR A 196 7.11 -22.49 -8.88
C THR A 196 7.72 -21.54 -7.84
N MET A 197 7.88 -22.03 -6.63
CA MET A 197 8.49 -21.30 -5.52
C MET A 197 9.94 -21.72 -5.34
N THR A 198 10.81 -20.78 -5.00
CA THR A 198 12.21 -21.06 -4.65
C THR A 198 12.35 -21.56 -3.21
N SER A 199 11.39 -21.21 -2.34
CA SER A 199 11.34 -21.61 -0.94
C SER A 199 10.37 -22.76 -0.69
N ASP A 200 10.48 -23.38 0.48
CA ASP A 200 9.58 -24.42 0.97
C ASP A 200 8.18 -23.89 1.39
N GLY A 201 8.02 -22.57 1.43
CA GLY A 201 6.79 -21.90 1.78
C GLY A 201 6.40 -21.95 3.26
N THR A 202 7.32 -22.32 4.16
CA THR A 202 7.05 -22.40 5.61
C THR A 202 6.87 -21.07 6.34
N PRO A 203 7.46 -19.89 5.90
CA PRO A 203 7.27 -18.63 6.60
C PRO A 203 5.80 -18.19 6.68
N TRP A 204 5.45 -17.62 7.84
CA TRP A 204 4.12 -17.05 8.08
C TRP A 204 3.97 -15.64 7.49
N ARG A 205 2.79 -15.37 6.95
CA ARG A 205 2.39 -14.04 6.44
C ARG A 205 0.94 -13.76 6.85
N PRO A 206 0.71 -12.73 7.66
CA PRO A 206 -0.64 -12.21 7.84
C PRO A 206 -1.09 -11.53 6.55
N LEU A 207 -2.34 -11.76 6.14
CA LEU A 207 -2.94 -11.19 4.94
C LEU A 207 -4.14 -10.32 5.29
N VAL A 208 -4.36 -9.25 4.48
CA VAL A 208 -5.56 -8.42 4.54
C VAL A 208 -5.96 -7.97 3.14
N HIS A 209 -7.23 -8.05 2.83
CA HIS A 209 -7.72 -7.60 1.53
C HIS A 209 -7.72 -6.07 1.42
N ALA A 210 -7.41 -5.55 0.24
CA ALA A 210 -7.35 -4.10 0.01
C ALA A 210 -8.68 -3.37 0.30
N LEU A 211 -9.82 -4.02 0.11
CA LEU A 211 -11.13 -3.47 0.47
C LEU A 211 -11.36 -3.44 1.99
N ASP A 212 -10.87 -4.44 2.73
CA ASP A 212 -10.96 -4.44 4.20
C ASP A 212 -10.05 -3.35 4.79
N ILE A 213 -8.89 -3.06 4.15
CA ILE A 213 -8.05 -1.90 4.51
C ILE A 213 -8.82 -0.59 4.29
N ALA A 214 -9.49 -0.45 3.14
CA ALA A 214 -10.29 0.76 2.85
C ALA A 214 -11.43 0.93 3.87
N GLN A 215 -12.09 -0.17 4.27
CA GLN A 215 -13.10 -0.15 5.34
C GLN A 215 -12.50 0.30 6.68
N ALA A 216 -11.34 -0.26 7.08
CA ALA A 216 -10.67 0.13 8.33
C ALA A 216 -10.35 1.62 8.36
N ILE A 217 -9.81 2.18 7.27
CA ILE A 217 -9.50 3.61 7.16
C ILE A 217 -10.77 4.45 7.31
N ALA A 218 -11.85 4.09 6.61
CA ALA A 218 -13.11 4.83 6.68
C ALA A 218 -13.68 4.82 8.10
N LEU A 219 -13.69 3.66 8.77
CA LEU A 219 -14.15 3.54 10.15
C LEU A 219 -13.31 4.34 11.14
N VAL A 220 -11.97 4.37 10.97
CA VAL A 220 -11.07 5.22 11.78
C VAL A 220 -11.38 6.70 11.59
N LEU A 221 -11.64 7.14 10.36
CA LEU A 221 -12.00 8.53 10.07
C LEU A 221 -13.34 8.93 10.69
N GLU A 222 -14.31 8.02 10.75
CA GLU A 222 -15.68 8.26 11.24
C GLU A 222 -15.84 8.00 12.75
N ALA A 223 -14.90 7.28 13.36
CA ALA A 223 -14.95 6.94 14.79
C ALA A 223 -14.91 8.17 15.70
N PRO A 224 -15.49 8.10 16.92
CA PRO A 224 -15.22 9.07 17.99
C PRO A 224 -13.71 9.20 18.22
N LEU A 225 -13.25 10.46 18.36
CA LEU A 225 -11.81 10.77 18.39
C LEU A 225 -11.08 10.04 19.53
N GLU A 226 -11.72 9.91 20.68
CA GLU A 226 -11.19 9.24 21.86
C GLU A 226 -10.88 7.76 21.65
N ARG A 227 -11.49 7.11 20.66
CA ARG A 227 -11.22 5.70 20.34
C ARG A 227 -9.98 5.50 19.48
N VAL A 228 -9.57 6.55 18.77
CA VAL A 228 -8.54 6.44 17.73
C VAL A 228 -7.36 7.41 17.94
N HIS A 229 -7.48 8.33 18.91
CA HIS A 229 -6.47 9.34 19.19
C HIS A 229 -5.14 8.71 19.61
N ASN A 230 -4.11 8.95 18.84
CA ASN A 230 -2.74 8.45 19.06
C ASN A 230 -2.66 6.92 19.24
N GLU A 231 -3.61 6.19 18.66
CA GLU A 231 -3.71 4.74 18.76
C GLU A 231 -3.02 4.04 17.58
N THR A 232 -2.50 2.85 17.87
CA THR A 232 -2.02 1.92 16.85
C THR A 232 -2.96 0.73 16.74
N PHE A 233 -3.30 0.35 15.53
CA PHE A 233 -4.10 -0.83 15.24
C PHE A 233 -3.39 -1.72 14.20
N ASN A 234 -3.28 -3.00 14.48
CA ASN A 234 -3.02 -4.00 13.46
C ASN A 234 -4.30 -4.18 12.62
N VAL A 235 -4.18 -4.13 11.30
CA VAL A 235 -5.33 -4.24 10.38
C VAL A 235 -5.28 -5.57 9.64
N GLY A 236 -6.28 -6.40 9.89
CA GLY A 236 -6.43 -7.76 9.38
C GLY A 236 -7.36 -8.60 10.24
N ALA A 237 -7.24 -9.92 10.16
CA ALA A 237 -7.94 -10.87 11.03
C ALA A 237 -6.96 -11.90 11.60
N THR A 238 -7.17 -12.29 12.87
CA THR A 238 -6.24 -13.18 13.59
C THR A 238 -6.15 -14.58 12.96
N ASP A 239 -7.22 -15.04 12.31
CA ASP A 239 -7.28 -16.27 11.54
C ASP A 239 -6.74 -16.16 10.10
N HIS A 240 -6.40 -14.95 9.64
CA HIS A 240 -5.81 -14.72 8.32
C HIS A 240 -4.27 -14.69 8.35
N ASN A 241 -3.66 -15.45 9.24
CA ASN A 241 -2.22 -15.72 9.24
C ASN A 241 -1.99 -17.05 8.50
N TYR A 242 -1.32 -16.99 7.36
CA TYR A 242 -1.08 -18.16 6.49
C TYR A 242 0.41 -18.44 6.37
N ARG A 243 0.77 -19.70 6.17
CA ARG A 243 2.07 -20.02 5.59
C ARG A 243 2.05 -19.71 4.10
N VAL A 244 3.18 -19.30 3.55
CA VAL A 244 3.24 -18.97 2.12
C VAL A 244 2.83 -20.16 1.24
N ARG A 245 3.12 -21.41 1.68
CA ARG A 245 2.63 -22.61 0.99
C ARG A 245 1.11 -22.76 0.99
N GLU A 246 0.44 -22.41 2.08
CA GLU A 246 -1.02 -22.44 2.17
C GLU A 246 -1.64 -21.41 1.21
N ILE A 247 -1.02 -20.26 1.08
CA ILE A 247 -1.44 -19.23 0.08
C ILE A 247 -1.31 -19.81 -1.33
N ALA A 248 -0.21 -20.48 -1.66
CA ALA A 248 0.01 -21.09 -2.98
C ALA A 248 -1.01 -22.18 -3.29
N GLU A 249 -1.35 -23.01 -2.30
CA GLU A 249 -2.35 -24.08 -2.42
C GLU A 249 -3.76 -23.51 -2.62
N LEU A 250 -4.16 -22.46 -1.86
CA LEU A 250 -5.43 -21.75 -2.03
C LEU A 250 -5.54 -21.07 -3.40
N VAL A 251 -4.47 -20.47 -3.87
CA VAL A 251 -4.43 -19.90 -5.23
C VAL A 251 -4.59 -21.01 -6.27
N ALA A 252 -3.88 -22.13 -6.15
CA ALA A 252 -3.99 -23.23 -7.10
C ALA A 252 -5.42 -23.81 -7.19
N GLN A 253 -6.15 -23.84 -6.07
CA GLN A 253 -7.56 -24.25 -6.03
C GLN A 253 -8.46 -23.30 -6.84
N ALA A 254 -8.18 -21.99 -6.80
CA ALA A 254 -8.94 -21.00 -7.57
C ALA A 254 -8.60 -20.99 -9.08
N PHE A 255 -7.48 -21.61 -9.49
CA PHE A 255 -7.05 -21.71 -10.89
C PHE A 255 -6.93 -23.19 -11.32
N PRO A 256 -8.01 -23.83 -11.76
CA PRO A 256 -8.01 -25.26 -12.09
C PRO A 256 -6.91 -25.65 -13.10
N GLY A 257 -6.20 -26.74 -12.79
CA GLY A 257 -5.07 -27.23 -13.59
C GLY A 257 -3.75 -26.52 -13.32
N CYS A 258 -3.66 -25.66 -12.29
CA CYS A 258 -2.41 -25.05 -11.86
C CYS A 258 -1.57 -26.05 -11.06
N ALA A 259 -0.34 -26.31 -11.48
CA ALA A 259 0.64 -27.10 -10.72
C ALA A 259 1.35 -26.23 -9.66
N VAL A 260 1.62 -26.80 -8.48
CA VAL A 260 2.41 -26.13 -7.43
C VAL A 260 3.68 -26.92 -7.16
N GLN A 261 4.82 -26.24 -7.17
CA GLN A 261 6.13 -26.80 -6.86
C GLN A 261 6.81 -25.94 -5.80
N PHE A 262 7.28 -26.55 -4.74
CA PHE A 262 8.04 -25.90 -3.68
C PHE A 262 9.53 -26.20 -3.83
N GLY A 263 10.37 -25.19 -3.59
CA GLY A 263 11.82 -25.35 -3.50
C GLY A 263 12.26 -25.82 -2.12
N GLU A 264 13.56 -25.99 -1.95
CA GLU A 264 14.14 -26.53 -0.69
C GLU A 264 14.59 -25.41 0.28
N ASN A 265 14.92 -24.22 -0.22
CA ASN A 265 15.48 -23.14 0.57
C ASN A 265 14.85 -21.78 0.22
N GLY A 266 14.57 -20.95 1.23
CA GLY A 266 14.13 -19.58 1.09
C GLY A 266 15.10 -18.58 1.68
N SER A 267 15.32 -17.45 1.00
CA SER A 267 16.13 -16.33 1.49
C SER A 267 15.35 -15.36 2.38
N ASP A 268 14.02 -15.44 2.44
CA ASP A 268 13.18 -14.54 3.23
C ASP A 268 12.94 -15.09 4.64
N ASN A 269 13.73 -14.62 5.59
CA ASN A 269 13.67 -15.04 6.99
C ASN A 269 12.53 -14.36 7.78
N ARG A 270 11.80 -13.41 7.21
CA ARG A 270 10.66 -12.79 7.89
C ARG A 270 9.56 -13.83 8.08
N SER A 271 9.19 -14.07 9.32
CA SER A 271 8.11 -14.99 9.66
C SER A 271 7.49 -14.53 10.97
N TYR A 272 6.22 -14.13 10.94
CA TYR A 272 5.50 -13.67 12.11
C TYR A 272 4.00 -13.87 11.95
N ARG A 273 3.31 -14.09 13.06
CA ARG A 273 1.85 -14.14 13.16
C ARG A 273 1.38 -12.95 13.97
N VAL A 274 0.29 -12.32 13.55
CA VAL A 274 -0.22 -11.09 14.14
C VAL A 274 -1.61 -11.30 14.71
N ASN A 275 -1.83 -10.78 15.91
CA ASN A 275 -3.15 -10.66 16.53
C ASN A 275 -3.78 -9.33 16.10
N PHE A 276 -5.04 -9.39 15.68
CA PHE A 276 -5.80 -8.24 15.17
C PHE A 276 -7.03 -7.90 16.03
N ASP A 277 -7.12 -8.43 17.24
CA ASP A 277 -8.32 -8.27 18.07
C ASP A 277 -8.53 -6.85 18.58
N LYS A 278 -7.45 -6.04 18.67
CA LYS A 278 -7.55 -4.66 19.17
C LYS A 278 -8.44 -3.80 18.29
N ILE A 279 -8.27 -3.84 16.96
CA ILE A 279 -9.07 -3.02 16.05
C ILE A 279 -10.55 -3.38 16.14
N ARG A 280 -10.91 -4.67 16.25
CA ARG A 280 -12.29 -5.13 16.38
C ARG A 280 -12.95 -4.67 17.69
N ARG A 281 -12.17 -4.61 18.78
CA ARG A 281 -12.68 -4.06 20.06
C ARG A 281 -12.90 -2.56 20.02
N ALA A 282 -12.00 -1.82 19.37
CA ALA A 282 -12.09 -0.35 19.26
C ALA A 282 -13.13 0.10 18.22
N LEU A 283 -13.25 -0.65 17.13
CA LEU A 283 -14.12 -0.39 15.99
C LEU A 283 -14.97 -1.64 15.70
N PRO A 284 -16.08 -1.86 16.44
CA PRO A 284 -16.88 -3.10 16.33
C PRO A 284 -17.46 -3.35 14.94
N ASP A 285 -17.65 -2.31 14.15
CA ASP A 285 -18.13 -2.40 12.75
C ASP A 285 -17.05 -2.86 11.78
N PHE A 286 -15.80 -3.01 12.22
CA PHE A 286 -14.74 -3.57 11.39
C PHE A 286 -14.85 -5.09 11.32
N GLU A 287 -15.33 -5.56 10.19
CA GLU A 287 -15.48 -6.97 9.88
C GLU A 287 -14.73 -7.29 8.58
N PRO A 288 -13.46 -7.75 8.65
CA PRO A 288 -12.74 -8.19 7.46
C PRO A 288 -13.42 -9.43 6.87
N THR A 289 -13.91 -9.30 5.64
CA THR A 289 -14.75 -10.31 4.99
C THR A 289 -14.02 -11.17 3.97
N TRP A 290 -12.76 -10.83 3.66
CA TRP A 290 -11.97 -11.45 2.62
C TRP A 290 -10.83 -12.29 3.20
N ASP A 291 -10.96 -13.61 3.14
CA ASP A 291 -9.86 -14.54 3.35
C ASP A 291 -9.04 -14.74 2.06
N ALA A 292 -7.91 -15.48 2.16
CA ALA A 292 -7.04 -15.73 1.02
C ALA A 292 -7.71 -16.53 -0.10
N GLY A 293 -8.60 -17.47 0.21
CA GLY A 293 -9.33 -18.27 -0.77
C GLY A 293 -10.32 -17.42 -1.58
N ARG A 294 -11.12 -16.59 -0.88
CA ARG A 294 -12.05 -15.65 -1.54
C ARG A 294 -11.32 -14.62 -2.38
N GLY A 295 -10.16 -14.12 -1.91
CA GLY A 295 -9.34 -13.21 -2.68
C GLY A 295 -8.70 -13.85 -3.90
N ALA A 296 -8.23 -15.08 -3.81
CA ALA A 296 -7.73 -15.86 -4.96
C ALA A 296 -8.84 -16.07 -6.00
N GLN A 297 -10.07 -16.40 -5.57
CA GLN A 297 -11.22 -16.54 -6.47
C GLN A 297 -11.58 -15.20 -7.13
N GLN A 298 -11.62 -14.09 -6.38
CA GLN A 298 -11.83 -12.75 -6.95
C GLN A 298 -10.83 -12.44 -8.08
N LEU A 299 -9.56 -12.78 -7.87
CA LEU A 299 -8.51 -12.57 -8.88
C LEU A 299 -8.69 -13.50 -10.08
N ALA A 300 -9.08 -14.76 -9.87
CA ALA A 300 -9.36 -15.70 -10.95
C ALA A 300 -10.52 -15.20 -11.84
N ASP A 301 -11.61 -14.74 -11.22
CA ASP A 301 -12.77 -14.18 -11.93
C ASP A 301 -12.39 -12.90 -12.69
N LEU A 302 -11.61 -12.00 -12.04
CA LEU A 302 -11.12 -10.78 -12.69
C LEU A 302 -10.25 -11.10 -13.89
N PHE A 303 -9.23 -11.97 -13.71
CA PHE A 303 -8.26 -12.29 -14.77
C PHE A 303 -8.91 -12.99 -15.94
N THR A 304 -9.92 -13.84 -15.68
CA THR A 304 -10.73 -14.44 -16.73
C THR A 304 -11.53 -13.37 -17.49
N ARG A 305 -12.19 -12.46 -16.77
CA ARG A 305 -13.03 -11.41 -17.36
C ARG A 305 -12.24 -10.45 -18.25
N ILE A 306 -11.00 -10.12 -17.88
CA ILE A 306 -10.15 -9.20 -18.65
C ILE A 306 -9.25 -9.92 -19.64
N ASP A 307 -9.31 -11.25 -19.73
CA ASP A 307 -8.41 -12.10 -20.54
C ASP A 307 -6.94 -11.79 -20.30
N LEU A 308 -6.50 -11.85 -19.02
CA LEU A 308 -5.15 -11.48 -18.61
C LEU A 308 -4.08 -12.28 -19.37
N GLN A 309 -3.26 -11.59 -20.14
CA GLN A 309 -2.19 -12.21 -20.93
C GLN A 309 -0.85 -12.22 -20.16
N PRO A 310 0.08 -13.12 -20.52
CA PRO A 310 1.43 -13.13 -19.94
C PRO A 310 2.16 -11.79 -20.05
N GLY A 311 1.92 -11.04 -21.14
CA GLY A 311 2.48 -9.70 -21.34
C GLY A 311 1.97 -8.68 -20.33
N ASP A 312 0.67 -8.75 -19.99
CA ASP A 312 0.07 -7.87 -18.98
C ASP A 312 0.65 -8.16 -17.60
N PHE A 313 0.73 -9.45 -17.23
CA PHE A 313 1.28 -9.87 -15.94
C PHE A 313 2.73 -9.41 -15.74
N THR A 314 3.56 -9.46 -16.77
CA THR A 314 4.97 -9.08 -16.71
C THR A 314 5.21 -7.60 -17.02
N TRP A 315 4.17 -6.85 -17.33
CA TRP A 315 4.33 -5.45 -17.66
C TRP A 315 4.77 -4.63 -16.43
N ARG A 316 5.81 -3.79 -16.66
CA ARG A 316 6.48 -3.03 -15.58
C ARG A 316 5.54 -2.20 -14.69
N GLY A 317 4.44 -1.68 -15.25
CA GLY A 317 3.51 -0.78 -14.54
C GLY A 317 2.82 -1.42 -13.33
N TYR A 318 2.84 -2.75 -13.24
CA TYR A 318 2.26 -3.50 -12.11
C TYR A 318 3.30 -4.01 -11.11
N THR A 319 4.57 -3.64 -11.29
CA THR A 319 5.67 -3.98 -10.38
C THR A 319 6.40 -2.70 -9.98
N ARG A 320 6.35 -2.34 -8.70
CA ARG A 320 6.81 -1.02 -8.23
C ARG A 320 8.27 -0.73 -8.56
N LEU A 321 9.16 -1.68 -8.26
CA LEU A 321 10.58 -1.54 -8.53
C LEU A 321 10.85 -1.36 -10.04
N THR A 322 10.35 -2.25 -10.86
CA THR A 322 10.60 -2.25 -12.32
C THR A 322 10.11 -0.97 -12.99
N GLN A 323 8.99 -0.40 -12.52
CA GLN A 323 8.49 0.87 -13.04
C GLN A 323 9.43 2.04 -12.67
N LEU A 324 9.92 2.12 -11.45
CA LEU A 324 10.84 3.17 -11.03
C LEU A 324 12.19 3.06 -11.72
N GLU A 325 12.74 1.84 -11.84
CA GLU A 325 13.94 1.58 -12.62
C GLU A 325 13.80 2.05 -14.08
N TYR A 326 12.63 1.80 -14.68
CA TYR A 326 12.34 2.29 -16.03
C TYR A 326 12.35 3.81 -16.09
N LEU A 327 11.67 4.50 -15.15
CA LEU A 327 11.62 5.96 -15.13
C LEU A 327 13.00 6.60 -14.93
N LEU A 328 13.84 6.04 -14.03
CA LEU A 328 15.21 6.44 -13.82
C LEU A 328 16.05 6.22 -15.08
N ARG A 329 16.04 5.01 -15.64
CA ARG A 329 16.84 4.64 -16.81
C ARG A 329 16.50 5.46 -18.04
N THR A 330 15.23 5.84 -18.20
CA THR A 330 14.78 6.68 -19.33
C THR A 330 14.91 8.18 -19.07
N GLY A 331 15.43 8.56 -17.88
CA GLY A 331 15.65 9.96 -17.52
C GLY A 331 14.36 10.76 -17.32
N GLN A 332 13.22 10.09 -17.12
CA GLN A 332 11.95 10.77 -16.82
C GLN A 332 11.91 11.32 -15.40
N ILE A 333 12.55 10.65 -14.47
CA ILE A 333 12.83 11.16 -13.13
C ILE A 333 14.34 11.25 -12.90
N ASP A 334 14.75 12.08 -11.96
CA ASP A 334 16.14 12.20 -11.52
C ASP A 334 16.49 11.20 -10.40
N GLN A 335 17.72 11.28 -9.88
CA GLN A 335 18.20 10.40 -8.81
C GLN A 335 17.49 10.63 -7.46
N ASP A 336 16.89 11.82 -7.28
CA ASP A 336 16.08 12.17 -6.11
C ASP A 336 14.60 11.88 -6.31
N PHE A 337 14.24 11.20 -7.41
CA PHE A 337 12.87 10.82 -7.80
C PHE A 337 11.94 11.99 -8.07
N TYR A 338 12.47 13.15 -8.52
CA TYR A 338 11.65 14.21 -9.06
C TYR A 338 11.46 14.03 -10.57
N TRP A 339 10.25 14.35 -11.05
CA TRP A 339 9.99 14.40 -12.47
C TRP A 339 10.85 15.47 -13.15
N ARG A 340 11.52 15.10 -14.23
CA ARG A 340 12.24 16.06 -15.06
C ARG A 340 11.27 16.76 -15.99
N PRO A 341 11.47 18.07 -16.26
CA PRO A 341 10.73 18.77 -17.29
C PRO A 341 10.87 18.02 -18.63
N LEU A 342 9.77 17.86 -19.36
CA LEU A 342 9.85 17.36 -20.72
C LEU A 342 10.75 18.29 -21.53
N PRO A 343 11.68 17.77 -22.39
CA PRO A 343 12.44 18.59 -23.30
C PRO A 343 11.46 19.42 -24.12
N ALA A 344 11.74 20.73 -24.25
CA ALA A 344 10.93 21.60 -25.10
C ALA A 344 10.85 20.97 -26.51
N PRO A 345 9.66 20.95 -27.15
CA PRO A 345 9.57 20.45 -28.51
C PRO A 345 10.59 21.20 -29.38
N GLU A 346 11.48 20.46 -30.03
CA GLU A 346 12.40 21.04 -31.00
C GLU A 346 11.57 21.87 -31.98
N ARG A 347 11.81 23.19 -32.00
CA ARG A 347 11.24 24.03 -33.05
C ARG A 347 11.77 23.46 -34.36
N ARG A 348 10.93 22.78 -35.15
CA ARG A 348 11.28 22.44 -36.52
C ARG A 348 11.75 23.74 -37.17
N GLN A 349 13.05 23.84 -37.45
CA GLN A 349 13.57 24.94 -38.25
C GLN A 349 12.83 24.86 -39.56
N GLY A 350 12.03 25.89 -39.84
CA GLY A 350 11.30 25.97 -41.08
C GLY A 350 12.28 25.82 -42.25
N SER A 351 11.98 24.91 -43.16
CA SER A 351 12.67 24.87 -44.44
C SER A 351 12.60 26.25 -45.07
N PRO A 352 13.72 26.83 -45.52
CA PRO A 352 13.66 28.05 -46.30
C PRO A 352 12.87 27.80 -47.59
N ALA A 353 12.01 28.73 -47.94
CA ALA A 353 11.18 28.74 -49.13
C ALA A 353 12.02 28.85 -50.41
#